data_6ae9c121383c62fa19eade8e7d269509
#
_entry.id   6ae9c121383c62fa19eade8e7d269509
#
_cell.length_a   1.000
_cell.length_b   1.000
_cell.length_c   1.000
_cell.angle_alpha   90.00
_cell.angle_beta   90.00
_cell.angle_gamma   90.00
#
_symmetry.space_group_name_H-M   'P 1'
#
loop_
_entity.id
_entity.type
_entity.pdbx_description
1 polymer ?
#
loop_
_entity_poly.entity_id
_entity_poly.type
_entity_poly.pdbx_seq_one_letter_code
_entity_poly.pdbx_strand_id
1 'polypeptide(L)'
;MLKTNQKNVHAFEIEKQEPEAVMEFLEKNHALLQYFLIIFKYDIEPEVKAVLHKHQLLFLETNRVLNGRYIKTTEKDANLLKQNSPNAIEPKTTIYERNIRSGEEIYSANHLIFLGNIHNGAKIISEGSVSVYGVCEGAIVCFGEYLILKEVKSAQIVFQNKILSLKEVERLLVNKNIKIITKNDDILD
;
A
#
# COMPACT_ATOMS: atom_id res chain seq x y z
N MET A 1 -32.36 10.07 -16.20
CA MET A 1 -31.85 9.97 -14.83
C MET A 1 -30.40 9.57 -14.88
N LEU A 2 -29.48 10.38 -14.34
CA LEU A 2 -28.04 10.09 -14.35
C LEU A 2 -27.74 9.00 -13.32
N LYS A 3 -27.16 7.86 -13.74
CA LYS A 3 -26.67 6.83 -12.81
C LYS A 3 -25.26 7.20 -12.39
N THR A 4 -25.05 7.44 -11.10
CA THR A 4 -23.73 7.73 -10.53
C THR A 4 -23.29 6.59 -9.65
N ASN A 5 -21.98 6.27 -9.67
CA ASN A 5 -21.38 5.27 -8.81
C ASN A 5 -20.15 5.89 -8.15
N GLN A 6 -20.08 5.86 -6.82
CA GLN A 6 -18.94 6.34 -6.06
C GLN A 6 -17.98 5.16 -5.82
N LYS A 7 -16.69 5.37 -6.12
CA LYS A 7 -15.62 4.41 -5.84
C LYS A 7 -14.59 5.03 -4.90
N ASN A 8 -14.09 4.24 -3.99
CA ASN A 8 -12.89 4.60 -3.23
C ASN A 8 -11.67 4.23 -4.06
N VAL A 9 -10.74 5.17 -4.20
CA VAL A 9 -9.50 4.98 -4.96
C VAL A 9 -8.33 5.31 -4.03
N HIS A 10 -7.39 4.38 -3.92
CA HIS A 10 -6.11 4.66 -3.28
C HIS A 10 -5.23 5.43 -4.26
N ALA A 11 -4.61 6.49 -3.78
CA ALA A 11 -3.79 7.36 -4.61
C ALA A 11 -2.35 7.39 -4.12
N PHE A 12 -1.42 7.46 -5.07
CA PHE A 12 0.02 7.62 -4.84
C PHE A 12 0.44 8.99 -5.35
N GLU A 13 0.90 9.88 -4.48
CA GLU A 13 1.43 11.19 -4.90
C GLU A 13 2.93 11.06 -5.14
N ILE A 14 3.38 11.49 -6.32
CA ILE A 14 4.79 11.57 -6.67
C ILE A 14 5.21 13.04 -6.64
N GLU A 15 6.16 13.36 -5.76
CA GLU A 15 6.78 14.67 -5.70
C GLU A 15 7.67 14.91 -6.92
N LYS A 16 7.88 16.19 -7.27
CA LYS A 16 8.70 16.56 -8.42
C LYS A 16 10.15 16.11 -8.20
N GLN A 17 10.62 15.28 -9.12
CA GLN A 17 12.00 14.80 -9.19
C GLN A 17 12.47 14.79 -10.63
N GLU A 18 13.74 14.43 -10.85
CA GLU A 18 14.29 14.27 -12.20
C GLU A 18 13.51 13.20 -12.99
N PRO A 19 13.18 13.44 -14.26
CA PRO A 19 12.37 12.53 -15.07
C PRO A 19 12.89 11.10 -15.11
N GLU A 20 14.22 10.93 -15.17
CA GLU A 20 14.87 9.61 -15.19
C GLU A 20 14.60 8.82 -13.92
N ALA A 21 14.65 9.47 -12.75
CA ALA A 21 14.38 8.84 -11.47
C ALA A 21 12.90 8.41 -11.37
N VAL A 22 11.98 9.25 -11.89
CA VAL A 22 10.55 8.92 -11.94
C VAL A 22 10.31 7.73 -12.87
N MET A 23 10.92 7.72 -14.05
CA MET A 23 10.79 6.60 -15.01
C MET A 23 11.31 5.29 -14.42
N GLU A 24 12.51 5.30 -13.80
CA GLU A 24 13.07 4.11 -13.16
C GLU A 24 12.15 3.60 -12.05
N PHE A 25 11.60 4.49 -11.23
CA PHE A 25 10.64 4.15 -10.19
C PHE A 25 9.38 3.50 -10.76
N LEU A 26 8.79 4.07 -11.83
CA LEU A 26 7.59 3.55 -12.48
C LEU A 26 7.84 2.18 -13.12
N GLU A 27 8.95 2.02 -13.85
CA GLU A 27 9.35 0.76 -14.48
C GLU A 27 9.55 -0.35 -13.45
N LYS A 28 10.18 -0.05 -12.32
CA LYS A 28 10.47 -1.02 -11.28
C LYS A 28 9.21 -1.45 -10.50
N ASN A 29 8.27 -0.54 -10.31
CA ASN A 29 7.13 -0.75 -9.42
C ASN A 29 5.78 -0.86 -10.16
N HIS A 30 5.77 -0.91 -11.51
CA HIS A 30 4.54 -0.88 -12.31
C HIS A 30 3.51 -1.94 -11.88
N ALA A 31 3.95 -3.15 -11.52
CA ALA A 31 3.06 -4.24 -11.11
C ALA A 31 2.27 -3.93 -9.83
N LEU A 32 2.80 -3.10 -8.94
CA LEU A 32 2.08 -2.61 -7.75
C LEU A 32 1.27 -1.37 -8.07
N LEU A 33 1.84 -0.45 -8.85
CA LEU A 33 1.24 0.86 -9.13
C LEU A 33 -0.06 0.76 -9.95
N GLN A 34 -0.32 -0.34 -10.65
CA GLN A 34 -1.58 -0.57 -11.35
C GLN A 34 -2.83 -0.59 -10.44
N TYR A 35 -2.65 -0.75 -9.12
CA TYR A 35 -3.74 -0.71 -8.14
C TYR A 35 -4.02 0.70 -7.59
N PHE A 36 -3.25 1.69 -8.01
CA PHE A 36 -3.31 3.06 -7.51
C PHE A 36 -3.65 4.05 -8.61
N LEU A 37 -4.24 5.17 -8.20
CA LEU A 37 -4.23 6.39 -9.00
C LEU A 37 -2.93 7.15 -8.69
N ILE A 38 -2.07 7.31 -9.68
CA ILE A 38 -0.82 8.06 -9.52
C ILE A 38 -1.13 9.54 -9.72
N ILE A 39 -0.74 10.38 -8.77
CA ILE A 39 -1.00 11.81 -8.80
C ILE A 39 0.32 12.56 -8.90
N PHE A 40 0.42 13.40 -9.93
CA PHE A 40 1.48 14.37 -10.10
C PHE A 40 0.93 15.76 -9.84
N LYS A 41 1.55 16.50 -8.91
CA LYS A 41 1.21 17.92 -8.63
C LYS A 41 1.98 18.88 -9.52
N TYR A 42 2.48 18.40 -10.63
CA TYR A 42 3.24 19.12 -11.63
C TYR A 42 2.98 18.52 -13.01
N ASP A 43 3.30 19.28 -14.04
CA ASP A 43 3.22 18.78 -15.43
C ASP A 43 4.39 17.84 -15.68
N ILE A 44 4.07 16.60 -16.09
CA ILE A 44 5.08 15.55 -16.35
C ILE A 44 5.52 15.58 -17.83
N GLU A 45 6.79 15.25 -18.05
CA GLU A 45 7.38 15.19 -19.37
C GLU A 45 6.77 14.08 -20.23
N PRO A 46 6.84 14.21 -21.58
CA PRO A 46 6.28 13.21 -22.50
C PRO A 46 6.86 11.82 -22.33
N GLU A 47 8.14 11.71 -21.92
CA GLU A 47 8.83 10.45 -21.67
C GLU A 47 8.22 9.70 -20.48
N VAL A 48 7.91 10.40 -19.40
CA VAL A 48 7.25 9.84 -18.22
C VAL A 48 5.83 9.38 -18.58
N LYS A 49 5.09 10.17 -19.39
CA LYS A 49 3.77 9.77 -19.91
C LYS A 49 3.84 8.50 -20.74
N ALA A 50 4.87 8.35 -21.56
CA ALA A 50 5.06 7.14 -22.35
C ALA A 50 5.22 5.88 -21.48
N VAL A 51 5.96 5.96 -20.37
CA VAL A 51 6.10 4.85 -19.41
C VAL A 51 4.77 4.54 -18.73
N LEU A 52 4.02 5.56 -18.29
CA LEU A 52 2.70 5.38 -17.69
C LEU A 52 1.71 4.67 -18.63
N HIS A 53 1.67 5.09 -19.89
CA HIS A 53 0.85 4.46 -20.93
C HIS A 53 1.30 3.04 -21.28
N LYS A 54 2.62 2.81 -21.40
CA LYS A 54 3.21 1.49 -21.66
C LYS A 54 2.73 0.46 -20.63
N HIS A 55 2.69 0.83 -19.36
CA HIS A 55 2.28 -0.05 -18.26
C HIS A 55 0.79 0.08 -17.89
N GLN A 56 0.00 0.85 -18.66
CA GLN A 56 -1.44 1.07 -18.44
C GLN A 56 -1.75 1.59 -17.02
N LEU A 57 -0.87 2.42 -16.48
CA LEU A 57 -1.03 3.01 -15.15
C LEU A 57 -2.02 4.17 -15.20
N LEU A 58 -2.93 4.23 -14.22
CA LEU A 58 -3.85 5.35 -14.07
C LEU A 58 -3.13 6.52 -13.43
N PHE A 59 -3.16 7.69 -14.05
CA PHE A 59 -2.53 8.88 -13.51
C PHE A 59 -3.37 10.14 -13.67
N LEU A 60 -3.08 11.14 -12.85
CA LEU A 60 -3.70 12.45 -12.84
C LEU A 60 -2.64 13.52 -12.63
N GLU A 61 -2.58 14.48 -13.55
CA GLU A 61 -1.81 15.72 -13.39
C GLU A 61 -2.75 16.79 -12.81
N THR A 62 -2.44 17.35 -11.63
CA THR A 62 -3.29 18.35 -11.01
C THR A 62 -2.53 19.19 -9.99
N ASN A 63 -2.74 20.50 -10.02
CA ASN A 63 -2.24 21.41 -9.00
C ASN A 63 -3.18 21.53 -7.79
N ARG A 64 -4.33 20.82 -7.83
CA ARG A 64 -5.31 20.87 -6.75
C ARG A 64 -4.97 19.86 -5.66
N VAL A 65 -5.15 20.27 -4.41
CA VAL A 65 -5.09 19.36 -3.27
C VAL A 65 -6.32 18.47 -3.31
N LEU A 66 -6.12 17.16 -3.46
CA LEU A 66 -7.20 16.20 -3.29
C LEU A 66 -7.37 15.98 -1.77
N ASN A 67 -8.44 16.53 -1.24
CA ASN A 67 -8.83 16.28 0.15
C ASN A 67 -9.32 14.82 0.25
N GLY A 68 -8.41 13.90 0.57
CA GLY A 68 -8.78 12.56 1.02
C GLY A 68 -9.50 12.64 2.37
N ARG A 69 -10.17 11.58 2.77
CA ARG A 69 -10.79 11.47 4.11
C ARG A 69 -9.77 11.40 5.27
N TYR A 70 -8.53 11.77 5.07
CA TYR A 70 -7.59 12.00 6.16
C TYR A 70 -7.91 13.35 6.81
N ILE A 71 -8.98 13.36 7.59
CA ILE A 71 -9.15 14.35 8.62
C ILE A 71 -7.99 14.10 9.59
N LYS A 72 -7.08 15.07 9.75
CA LYS A 72 -6.23 15.13 10.94
C LYS A 72 -7.18 15.34 12.12
N THR A 73 -7.72 14.26 12.66
CA THR A 73 -8.53 14.31 13.86
C THR A 73 -7.60 14.65 15.01
N THR A 74 -7.75 15.84 15.55
CA THR A 74 -7.30 16.11 16.90
C THR A 74 -8.09 15.16 17.82
N GLU A 75 -7.50 14.73 18.94
CA GLU A 75 -8.13 13.77 19.87
C GLU A 75 -9.57 14.12 20.30
N LYS A 76 -9.95 15.39 20.19
CA LYS A 76 -11.32 15.88 20.46
C LYS A 76 -12.33 15.48 19.37
N ASP A 77 -11.90 15.38 18.11
CA ASP A 77 -12.80 15.09 16.99
C ASP A 77 -13.03 13.58 16.83
N ALA A 78 -12.12 12.74 17.33
CA ALA A 78 -12.23 11.28 17.29
C ALA A 78 -13.43 10.75 18.10
N ASN A 79 -13.81 11.45 19.19
CA ASN A 79 -14.95 11.08 20.02
C ASN A 79 -16.30 11.49 19.44
N LEU A 80 -16.33 12.53 18.58
CA LEU A 80 -17.58 12.99 17.93
C LEU A 80 -17.91 12.14 16.68
N LEU A 81 -16.90 11.57 16.01
CA LEU A 81 -17.10 10.74 14.80
C LEU A 81 -17.55 9.31 15.12
N LYS A 82 -17.26 8.82 16.33
CA LYS A 82 -17.73 7.49 16.80
C LYS A 82 -19.25 7.42 17.05
N GLN A 83 -19.93 8.56 17.18
CA GLN A 83 -21.37 8.60 17.49
C GLN A 83 -22.29 8.70 16.25
N ASN A 84 -21.77 9.00 15.05
CA ASN A 84 -22.60 9.31 13.89
C ASN A 84 -22.38 8.45 12.63
N SER A 85 -21.73 7.29 12.74
CA SER A 85 -21.61 6.35 11.61
C SER A 85 -22.36 5.06 11.92
N PRO A 86 -23.59 4.90 11.37
CA PRO A 86 -24.41 3.71 11.67
C PRO A 86 -23.91 2.41 11.02
N ASN A 87 -22.77 2.38 10.31
CA ASN A 87 -22.22 1.17 9.69
C ASN A 87 -20.70 1.24 9.48
N ALA A 88 -19.92 1.60 10.52
CA ALA A 88 -18.52 1.23 10.52
C ALA A 88 -18.45 -0.28 10.80
N ILE A 89 -18.36 -1.09 9.76
CA ILE A 89 -18.06 -2.52 9.90
C ILE A 89 -16.63 -2.56 10.44
N GLU A 90 -16.49 -2.93 11.73
CA GLU A 90 -15.17 -3.17 12.28
C GLU A 90 -14.46 -4.23 11.44
N PRO A 91 -13.22 -4.00 10.99
CA PRO A 91 -12.53 -4.97 10.17
C PRO A 91 -12.36 -6.27 10.97
N LYS A 92 -12.88 -7.36 10.44
CA LYS A 92 -12.71 -8.69 11.01
C LYS A 92 -11.28 -9.16 10.77
N THR A 93 -10.81 -10.13 11.53
CA THR A 93 -9.52 -10.78 11.31
C THR A 93 -9.72 -12.08 10.53
N THR A 94 -9.00 -12.23 9.44
CA THR A 94 -8.95 -13.47 8.64
C THR A 94 -7.59 -14.12 8.80
N ILE A 95 -7.55 -15.41 9.16
CA ILE A 95 -6.33 -16.16 9.39
C ILE A 95 -6.12 -17.17 8.26
N TYR A 96 -4.93 -17.13 7.65
CA TYR A 96 -4.47 -18.08 6.65
C TYR A 96 -3.40 -18.98 7.27
N GLU A 97 -3.76 -20.24 7.55
CA GLU A 97 -2.84 -21.23 8.10
C GLU A 97 -1.95 -21.87 7.03
N ARG A 98 -2.36 -21.75 5.76
CA ARG A 98 -1.67 -22.31 4.60
C ARG A 98 -0.68 -21.35 3.97
N ASN A 99 0.21 -21.89 3.16
CA ASN A 99 1.04 -21.07 2.26
C ASN A 99 0.18 -20.43 1.15
N ILE A 100 0.56 -19.21 0.76
CA ILE A 100 -0.01 -18.51 -0.41
C ILE A 100 0.93 -18.76 -1.58
N ARG A 101 0.39 -19.31 -2.65
CA ARG A 101 1.18 -19.75 -3.81
C ARG A 101 1.43 -18.63 -4.79
N SER A 102 2.45 -18.80 -5.64
CA SER A 102 2.70 -17.93 -6.78
C SER A 102 1.45 -17.77 -7.65
N GLY A 103 1.15 -16.55 -8.06
CA GLY A 103 -0.04 -16.21 -8.85
C GLY A 103 -1.34 -16.07 -8.04
N GLU A 104 -1.36 -16.38 -6.74
CA GLU A 104 -2.51 -16.07 -5.90
C GLU A 104 -2.55 -14.59 -5.56
N GLU A 105 -3.72 -13.98 -5.71
CA GLU A 105 -3.99 -12.62 -5.30
C GLU A 105 -5.08 -12.61 -4.21
N ILE A 106 -4.79 -11.97 -3.08
CA ILE A 106 -5.73 -11.82 -1.97
C ILE A 106 -6.00 -10.33 -1.80
N TYR A 107 -7.26 -9.95 -1.96
CA TYR A 107 -7.77 -8.63 -1.66
C TYR A 107 -8.74 -8.70 -0.49
N SER A 108 -8.54 -7.89 0.55
CA SER A 108 -9.38 -7.92 1.75
C SER A 108 -9.49 -6.56 2.42
N ALA A 109 -10.69 -6.24 2.91
CA ALA A 109 -10.92 -5.11 3.83
C ALA A 109 -10.61 -5.47 5.29
N ASN A 110 -10.34 -6.76 5.59
CA ASN A 110 -10.12 -7.25 6.94
C ASN A 110 -8.64 -7.19 7.34
N HIS A 111 -8.39 -7.30 8.65
CA HIS A 111 -7.05 -7.64 9.14
C HIS A 111 -6.69 -9.05 8.69
N LEU A 112 -5.46 -9.24 8.23
CA LEU A 112 -4.97 -10.52 7.72
C LEU A 112 -3.82 -11.04 8.58
N ILE A 113 -3.88 -12.33 8.91
CA ILE A 113 -2.80 -13.04 9.59
C ILE A 113 -2.40 -14.24 8.72
N PHE A 114 -1.13 -14.31 8.33
CA PHE A 114 -0.56 -15.42 7.60
C PHE A 114 0.40 -16.19 8.52
N LEU A 115 0.04 -17.44 8.83
CA LEU A 115 0.90 -18.37 9.58
C LEU A 115 1.86 -19.10 8.65
N GLY A 116 1.46 -19.33 7.39
CA GLY A 116 2.26 -19.91 6.33
C GLY A 116 3.11 -18.89 5.58
N ASN A 117 3.86 -19.38 4.59
CA ASN A 117 4.70 -18.57 3.72
C ASN A 117 3.88 -17.90 2.60
N ILE A 118 4.32 -16.73 2.18
CA ILE A 118 3.82 -16.02 1.00
C ILE A 118 4.90 -16.14 -0.08
N HIS A 119 4.64 -16.98 -1.10
CA HIS A 119 5.62 -17.26 -2.13
C HIS A 119 5.76 -16.13 -3.15
N ASN A 120 6.91 -16.10 -3.82
CA ASN A 120 7.18 -15.14 -4.89
C ASN A 120 6.08 -15.21 -5.98
N GLY A 121 5.65 -14.04 -6.46
CA GLY A 121 4.54 -13.91 -7.40
C GLY A 121 3.14 -13.95 -6.77
N ALA A 122 3.02 -14.18 -5.46
CA ALA A 122 1.78 -13.94 -4.73
C ALA A 122 1.63 -12.44 -4.42
N LYS A 123 0.38 -11.96 -4.35
CA LYS A 123 0.06 -10.56 -4.02
C LYS A 123 -0.99 -10.50 -2.92
N ILE A 124 -0.71 -9.70 -1.91
CA ILE A 124 -1.61 -9.45 -0.80
C ILE A 124 -1.91 -7.96 -0.77
N ILE A 125 -3.20 -7.61 -0.84
CA ILE A 125 -3.67 -6.23 -0.74
C ILE A 125 -4.71 -6.19 0.38
N SER A 126 -4.43 -5.45 1.44
CA SER A 126 -5.33 -5.33 2.59
C SER A 126 -5.58 -3.89 2.98
N GLU A 127 -6.85 -3.52 3.13
CA GLU A 127 -7.24 -2.25 3.76
C GLU A 127 -7.05 -2.31 5.28
N GLY A 128 -7.05 -3.51 5.87
CA GLY A 128 -6.71 -3.77 7.26
C GLY A 128 -5.23 -4.01 7.49
N SER A 129 -4.84 -4.19 8.74
CA SER A 129 -3.46 -4.52 9.14
C SER A 129 -3.09 -5.94 8.73
N VAL A 130 -1.79 -6.17 8.47
CA VAL A 130 -1.29 -7.46 8.01
C VAL A 130 -0.20 -7.97 8.96
N SER A 131 -0.26 -9.27 9.29
CA SER A 131 0.76 -9.96 10.06
C SER A 131 1.21 -11.21 9.32
N VAL A 132 2.52 -11.35 9.06
CA VAL A 132 3.13 -12.50 8.40
C VAL A 132 4.13 -13.17 9.34
N TYR A 133 3.81 -14.36 9.78
CA TYR A 133 4.65 -15.19 10.66
C TYR A 133 5.49 -16.20 9.90
N GLY A 134 5.19 -16.44 8.62
CA GLY A 134 6.03 -17.21 7.71
C GLY A 134 7.05 -16.33 6.99
N VAL A 135 7.68 -16.91 5.95
CA VAL A 135 8.58 -16.19 5.05
C VAL A 135 7.75 -15.44 4.00
N CYS A 136 8.02 -14.15 3.84
CA CYS A 136 7.40 -13.31 2.81
C CYS A 136 8.35 -13.14 1.61
N GLU A 137 7.99 -13.72 0.48
CA GLU A 137 8.67 -13.57 -0.81
C GLU A 137 7.79 -12.84 -1.83
N GLY A 138 6.48 -12.72 -1.55
CA GLY A 138 5.49 -12.07 -2.39
C GLY A 138 5.38 -10.56 -2.17
N ALA A 139 4.48 -9.94 -2.92
CA ALA A 139 4.17 -8.53 -2.77
C ALA A 139 3.10 -8.30 -1.70
N ILE A 140 3.31 -7.31 -0.83
CA ILE A 140 2.34 -6.89 0.18
C ILE A 140 2.03 -5.40 0.03
N VAL A 141 0.75 -5.09 -0.02
CA VAL A 141 0.21 -3.73 0.08
C VAL A 141 -0.71 -3.70 1.30
N CYS A 142 -0.32 -2.97 2.33
CA CYS A 142 -1.04 -2.88 3.60
C CYS A 142 -1.42 -1.42 3.88
N PHE A 143 -2.73 -1.15 3.96
CA PHE A 143 -3.28 0.17 4.30
C PHE A 143 -3.72 0.27 5.77
N GLY A 144 -3.59 -0.81 6.53
CA GLY A 144 -3.96 -0.87 7.94
C GLY A 144 -3.05 -0.05 8.85
N GLU A 145 -3.24 -0.18 10.15
CA GLU A 145 -2.52 0.59 11.15
C GLU A 145 -1.11 0.06 11.41
N TYR A 146 -0.89 -1.24 11.13
CA TYR A 146 0.41 -1.87 11.31
C TYR A 146 0.67 -2.96 10.27
N LEU A 147 1.95 -3.24 10.04
CA LEU A 147 2.45 -4.36 9.26
C LEU A 147 3.49 -5.11 10.09
N ILE A 148 3.24 -6.39 10.34
CA ILE A 148 4.14 -7.28 11.09
C ILE A 148 4.74 -8.29 10.14
N LEU A 149 6.07 -8.37 10.07
CA LEU A 149 6.80 -9.29 9.21
C LEU A 149 7.87 -10.01 10.02
N LYS A 150 7.87 -11.35 9.99
CA LYS A 150 8.90 -12.16 10.66
C LYS A 150 10.16 -12.28 9.81
N GLU A 151 9.99 -12.71 8.56
CA GLU A 151 11.09 -12.86 7.62
C GLU A 151 10.67 -12.37 6.24
N VAL A 152 11.49 -11.52 5.62
CA VAL A 152 11.17 -10.91 4.32
C VAL A 152 12.30 -11.23 3.35
N LYS A 153 11.93 -11.74 2.17
CA LYS A 153 12.83 -11.94 1.02
C LYS A 153 12.40 -11.15 -0.20
N SER A 154 11.24 -10.48 -0.14
CA SER A 154 10.72 -9.65 -1.22
C SER A 154 11.02 -8.17 -0.97
N ALA A 155 11.34 -7.45 -2.04
CA ALA A 155 11.48 -6.00 -2.01
C ALA A 155 10.18 -5.23 -2.31
N GLN A 156 9.07 -5.94 -2.58
CA GLN A 156 7.81 -5.31 -3.00
C GLN A 156 6.83 -5.17 -1.83
N ILE A 157 7.17 -4.30 -0.88
CA ILE A 157 6.35 -4.05 0.29
C ILE A 157 5.91 -2.59 0.28
N VAL A 158 4.60 -2.39 0.33
CA VAL A 158 3.97 -1.08 0.49
C VAL A 158 3.24 -1.07 1.82
N PHE A 159 3.57 -0.11 2.67
CA PHE A 159 2.86 0.13 3.89
C PHE A 159 2.27 1.54 3.88
N GLN A 160 0.98 1.63 4.11
CA GLN A 160 0.21 2.84 3.87
C GLN A 160 0.38 3.28 2.40
N ASN A 161 0.95 4.44 2.13
CA ASN A 161 1.26 4.91 0.78
C ASN A 161 2.78 5.00 0.53
N LYS A 162 3.58 4.34 1.39
CA LYS A 162 5.03 4.34 1.28
C LYS A 162 5.51 3.00 0.74
N ILE A 163 6.22 3.02 -0.38
CA ILE A 163 6.99 1.86 -0.84
C ILE A 163 8.26 1.82 0.00
N LEU A 164 8.52 0.68 0.63
CA LEU A 164 9.75 0.50 1.39
C LEU A 164 10.95 0.48 0.45
N SER A 165 11.93 1.33 0.71
CA SER A 165 13.17 1.40 -0.05
C SER A 165 13.98 0.11 0.08
N LEU A 166 14.91 -0.13 -0.86
CA LEU A 166 15.82 -1.28 -0.78
C LEU A 166 16.59 -1.34 0.55
N LYS A 167 17.05 -0.19 1.05
CA LYS A 167 17.75 -0.09 2.34
C LYS A 167 16.86 -0.49 3.51
N GLU A 168 15.60 -0.08 3.50
CA GLU A 168 14.61 -0.46 4.52
C GLU A 168 14.31 -1.95 4.46
N VAL A 169 14.15 -2.50 3.25
CA VAL A 169 13.93 -3.94 3.05
C VAL A 169 15.15 -4.74 3.46
N GLU A 170 16.37 -4.31 3.13
CA GLU A 170 17.62 -4.96 3.56
C GLU A 170 17.75 -5.01 5.08
N ARG A 171 17.37 -3.95 5.79
CA ARG A 171 17.29 -3.97 7.25
C ARG A 171 16.29 -5.03 7.75
N LEU A 172 15.15 -5.18 7.09
CA LEU A 172 14.19 -6.24 7.40
C LEU A 172 14.75 -7.64 7.08
N LEU A 173 15.54 -7.78 6.01
CA LEU A 173 16.12 -9.05 5.60
C LEU A 173 17.23 -9.54 6.55
N VAL A 174 18.03 -8.62 7.07
CA VAL A 174 19.19 -8.96 7.95
C VAL A 174 18.74 -9.39 9.34
N ASN A 175 17.63 -8.88 9.81
CA ASN A 175 17.14 -9.16 11.16
C ASN A 175 16.01 -10.20 11.14
N LYS A 176 16.28 -11.41 11.65
CA LYS A 176 15.29 -12.50 11.75
C LYS A 176 14.21 -12.26 12.82
N ASN A 177 14.32 -11.19 13.59
CA ASN A 177 13.31 -10.84 14.57
C ASN A 177 12.05 -10.29 13.88
N ILE A 178 10.91 -10.40 14.55
CA ILE A 178 9.66 -9.83 14.09
C ILE A 178 9.83 -8.32 13.99
N LYS A 179 9.53 -7.77 12.80
CA LYS A 179 9.50 -6.33 12.55
C LYS A 179 8.06 -5.84 12.58
N ILE A 180 7.84 -4.76 13.30
CA ILE A 180 6.54 -4.10 13.39
C ILE A 180 6.72 -2.71 12.80
N ILE A 181 5.91 -2.40 11.81
CA ILE A 181 5.84 -1.09 11.16
C ILE A 181 4.49 -0.49 11.50
N THR A 182 4.46 0.68 12.10
CA THR A 182 3.22 1.35 12.50
C THR A 182 3.05 2.68 11.76
N LYS A 183 1.82 3.18 11.78
CA LYS A 183 1.44 4.40 11.05
C LYS A 183 2.19 5.66 11.51
N ASN A 184 2.67 5.67 12.75
CA ASN A 184 3.30 6.84 13.37
C ASN A 184 4.82 6.77 13.44
N ASP A 185 5.40 5.68 12.93
CA ASP A 185 6.82 5.42 13.12
C ASP A 185 7.61 5.54 11.82
N ASP A 186 8.69 6.29 11.91
CA ASP A 186 9.90 5.90 11.20
C ASP A 186 10.25 4.47 11.67
N ILE A 187 10.60 3.59 10.75
CA ILE A 187 10.89 2.17 11.01
C ILE A 187 11.67 2.05 12.32
N LEU A 188 11.00 1.56 13.35
CA LEU A 188 11.64 1.34 14.64
C LEU A 188 12.62 0.17 14.52
N ASP A 189 13.88 0.44 14.83
CA ASP A 189 14.98 -0.54 14.92
C ASP A 189 14.76 -1.52 16.07
#